data_215bebf075e0c85cebfb218b73123dce
#
_entry.id   215bebf075e0c85cebfb218b73123dce
#
_cell.length_a   1.000
_cell.length_b   1.000
_cell.length_c   1.000
_cell.angle_alpha   90.00
_cell.angle_beta   90.00
_cell.angle_gamma   90.00
#
_symmetry.space_group_name_H-M   'P 1'
#
loop_
_entity.id
_entity.type
_entity.pdbx_description
1 polymer ?
#
loop_
_entity_poly.entity_id
_entity_poly.type
_entity_poly.pdbx_seq_one_letter_code
_entity_poly.pdbx_strand_id
1 'polypeptide(L)'
;MTPAETLSFPRQQTGADIAAGEKVCPVCSREVKYEFVPLLALPDDLSKLIQANAPDTREFEAVCARCVRLFDRAKSQILSDAAMNKDGSFVLSTPLRLDAVDDFTGKGVTIAFLDSGFYPHPDLTSPNDRIIGYRNLMAKEGDDSSLHNTEVASWHGMMTSVVAAGNGSLSNGFYRGIAPDANVVLVKLARTGRITEQNIQDGLEWILENRTKYAIKIVNISAGGDFEQSYLHDSLSKTVEECVAQGLTIICAVGNAGHLPHHPVFPPASAPSAISVGGLDDQNSINRARRGMYRSSYGPTLDGFQKPEIIAPSIWVPAPILPNTPTSQEAALLEVLDKAEDDNLHEIIKMNPNIDAELDASLDRPVHVIRQIVALKLRRENVITRHYKYVDGTSFSAPIVSSVVAQMLEANPRLSPQQIKRILISTAERLPHYEVDRQGWGVIDPRRAVEMALLFN
;
A
#
# COMPACT_ATOMS: atom_id res chain seq x y z
N MET A 1 -13.35 2.36 -31.74
CA MET A 1 -12.93 3.14 -30.57
C MET A 1 -13.88 4.31 -30.44
N THR A 2 -14.89 4.20 -29.61
CA THR A 2 -15.84 5.26 -29.28
C THR A 2 -15.34 5.97 -28.03
N PRO A 3 -15.39 7.30 -27.95
CA PRO A 3 -14.95 8.06 -26.77
C PRO A 3 -15.93 7.79 -25.61
N ALA A 4 -15.39 7.64 -24.41
CA ALA A 4 -16.15 7.55 -23.18
C ALA A 4 -17.04 8.79 -23.03
N GLU A 5 -18.32 8.56 -22.88
CA GLU A 5 -19.30 9.61 -22.54
C GLU A 5 -18.97 10.14 -21.15
N THR A 6 -18.46 11.36 -21.12
CA THR A 6 -18.38 12.17 -19.91
C THR A 6 -19.80 12.42 -19.42
N LEU A 7 -20.16 11.89 -18.27
CA LEU A 7 -21.40 12.23 -17.56
C LEU A 7 -21.43 13.74 -17.28
N SER A 8 -22.09 14.48 -18.14
CA SER A 8 -22.42 15.89 -17.93
C SER A 8 -23.69 15.95 -17.10
N PHE A 9 -23.57 16.34 -15.83
CA PHE A 9 -24.70 16.60 -14.96
C PHE A 9 -25.42 17.88 -15.42
N PRO A 10 -26.77 17.90 -15.55
CA PRO A 10 -27.50 19.08 -15.92
C PRO A 10 -27.41 20.14 -14.81
N ARG A 11 -27.03 21.37 -15.17
CA ARG A 11 -27.17 22.54 -14.31
C ARG A 11 -28.67 22.83 -14.09
N GLN A 12 -29.20 22.36 -12.96
CA GLN A 12 -30.47 22.87 -12.47
C GLN A 12 -30.20 24.08 -11.58
N GLN A 13 -30.60 25.29 -12.09
CA GLN A 13 -30.80 26.46 -11.28
C GLN A 13 -32.04 26.24 -10.41
N THR A 14 -31.86 26.08 -9.10
CA THR A 14 -32.90 26.35 -8.12
C THR A 14 -32.30 27.28 -7.09
N GLY A 15 -32.86 28.54 -7.10
CA GLY A 15 -32.51 29.55 -6.14
C GLY A 15 -32.96 29.16 -4.73
N ALA A 16 -32.02 29.16 -3.84
CA ALA A 16 -32.15 29.50 -2.43
C ALA A 16 -30.79 30.01 -2.00
N ASP A 17 -30.68 31.26 -1.66
CA ASP A 17 -29.51 31.87 -1.02
C ASP A 17 -29.19 31.13 0.29
N ILE A 18 -28.24 30.17 0.23
CA ILE A 18 -27.63 29.58 1.42
C ILE A 18 -26.34 30.38 1.62
N ALA A 19 -26.24 31.03 2.77
CA ALA A 19 -25.05 31.71 3.24
C ALA A 19 -23.79 30.88 2.98
N ALA A 20 -22.76 31.52 2.41
CA ALA A 20 -21.48 30.90 2.06
C ALA A 20 -20.69 30.46 3.32
N GLY A 21 -21.03 29.29 3.85
CA GLY A 21 -20.25 28.59 4.87
C GLY A 21 -19.55 27.40 4.22
N GLU A 22 -18.26 27.25 4.47
CA GLU A 22 -17.53 26.03 4.10
C GLU A 22 -18.24 24.84 4.78
N LYS A 23 -18.67 23.85 3.99
CA LYS A 23 -19.31 22.64 4.51
C LYS A 23 -18.28 21.51 4.56
N VAL A 24 -18.25 20.80 5.67
CA VAL A 24 -17.40 19.60 5.84
C VAL A 24 -18.14 18.40 5.25
N CYS A 25 -17.45 17.65 4.38
CA CYS A 25 -18.02 16.42 3.82
C CYS A 25 -18.08 15.31 4.91
N PRO A 26 -19.25 14.69 5.16
CA PRO A 26 -19.42 13.68 6.20
C PRO A 26 -18.58 12.41 5.94
N VAL A 27 -18.28 12.09 4.68
CA VAL A 27 -17.55 10.89 4.29
C VAL A 27 -16.03 11.05 4.39
N CYS A 28 -15.47 12.19 3.90
CA CYS A 28 -14.01 12.36 3.88
C CYS A 28 -13.48 13.44 4.84
N SER A 29 -14.36 14.13 5.55
CA SER A 29 -14.05 15.23 6.50
C SER A 29 -13.23 16.38 5.88
N ARG A 30 -13.33 16.58 4.56
CA ARG A 30 -12.72 17.75 3.89
C ARG A 30 -13.68 18.91 3.90
N GLU A 31 -13.14 20.11 4.09
CA GLU A 31 -13.85 21.35 3.82
C GLU A 31 -14.02 21.52 2.32
N VAL A 32 -15.25 21.71 1.87
CA VAL A 32 -15.61 21.83 0.46
C VAL A 32 -16.44 23.07 0.27
N LYS A 33 -15.96 23.98 -0.59
CA LYS A 33 -16.65 25.25 -0.88
C LYS A 33 -17.85 25.09 -1.81
N TYR A 34 -17.84 24.06 -2.65
CA TYR A 34 -18.86 23.82 -3.67
C TYR A 34 -19.02 22.31 -3.96
N GLU A 35 -20.18 21.93 -4.52
CA GLU A 35 -20.45 20.59 -5.04
C GLU A 35 -20.70 19.49 -4.00
N PHE A 36 -21.75 19.64 -3.22
CA PHE A 36 -22.39 18.52 -2.55
C PHE A 36 -23.43 17.88 -3.47
N VAL A 37 -23.39 16.56 -3.57
CA VAL A 37 -24.33 15.75 -4.34
C VAL A 37 -25.26 15.08 -3.36
N PRO A 38 -26.60 15.29 -3.46
CA PRO A 38 -27.57 14.57 -2.64
C PRO A 38 -27.50 13.08 -2.91
N LEU A 39 -27.52 12.24 -1.85
CA LEU A 39 -27.51 10.78 -2.00
C LEU A 39 -28.71 10.27 -2.80
N LEU A 40 -29.88 10.92 -2.65
CA LEU A 40 -31.09 10.61 -3.41
C LEU A 40 -30.95 10.87 -4.94
N ALA A 41 -29.96 11.66 -5.35
CA ALA A 41 -29.67 11.91 -6.76
C ALA A 41 -28.69 10.89 -7.37
N LEU A 42 -28.13 9.97 -6.54
CA LEU A 42 -27.21 8.92 -6.97
C LEU A 42 -27.98 7.63 -7.27
N PRO A 43 -27.42 6.73 -8.12
CA PRO A 43 -27.90 5.36 -8.23
C PRO A 43 -27.92 4.68 -6.86
N ASP A 44 -28.97 3.88 -6.61
CA ASP A 44 -29.18 3.20 -5.31
C ASP A 44 -27.99 2.38 -4.83
N ASP A 45 -27.36 1.66 -5.73
CA ASP A 45 -26.19 0.82 -5.45
C ASP A 45 -24.96 1.65 -5.07
N LEU A 46 -24.73 2.79 -5.71
CA LEU A 46 -23.64 3.70 -5.36
C LEU A 46 -23.91 4.38 -4.02
N SER A 47 -25.15 4.80 -3.78
CA SER A 47 -25.56 5.40 -2.50
C SER A 47 -25.34 4.42 -1.34
N LYS A 48 -25.76 3.16 -1.49
CA LYS A 48 -25.53 2.09 -0.50
C LYS A 48 -24.06 1.82 -0.28
N LEU A 49 -23.26 1.78 -1.35
CA LEU A 49 -21.81 1.57 -1.26
C LEU A 49 -21.12 2.67 -0.45
N ILE A 50 -21.47 3.92 -0.69
CA ILE A 50 -20.94 5.06 0.07
C ILE A 50 -21.34 4.97 1.54
N GLN A 51 -22.60 4.67 1.83
CA GLN A 51 -23.11 4.53 3.21
C GLN A 51 -22.46 3.38 3.98
N ALA A 52 -22.30 2.21 3.35
CA ALA A 52 -21.67 1.05 3.97
C ALA A 52 -20.20 1.28 4.36
N ASN A 53 -19.49 2.15 3.63
CA ASN A 53 -18.09 2.46 3.88
C ASN A 53 -17.86 3.78 4.64
N ALA A 54 -18.92 4.37 5.19
CA ALA A 54 -18.91 5.54 6.06
C ALA A 54 -19.73 5.29 7.35
N PRO A 55 -19.45 4.25 8.13
CA PRO A 55 -20.32 3.75 9.19
C PRO A 55 -20.53 4.72 10.38
N ASP A 56 -19.61 5.67 10.59
CA ASP A 56 -19.70 6.62 11.70
C ASP A 56 -20.53 7.86 11.38
N THR A 57 -20.96 8.02 10.16
CA THR A 57 -21.79 9.14 9.75
C THR A 57 -23.26 8.72 9.83
N ARG A 58 -23.90 9.05 10.96
CA ARG A 58 -25.37 8.94 11.07
C ARG A 58 -26.02 9.70 9.94
N GLU A 59 -26.97 9.08 9.28
CA GLU A 59 -27.80 9.61 8.19
C GLU A 59 -27.36 10.97 7.64
N PHE A 60 -26.55 10.94 6.60
CA PHE A 60 -26.17 12.15 5.86
C PHE A 60 -26.91 12.17 4.52
N GLU A 61 -27.40 13.35 4.15
CA GLU A 61 -28.22 13.50 2.96
C GLU A 61 -27.40 13.79 1.69
N ALA A 62 -26.15 14.25 1.84
CA ALA A 62 -25.31 14.64 0.73
C ALA A 62 -23.82 14.44 1.01
N VAL A 63 -23.05 14.21 -0.04
CA VAL A 63 -21.58 14.01 0.00
C VAL A 63 -20.89 14.88 -1.05
N CYS A 64 -19.61 15.19 -0.88
CA CYS A 64 -18.88 15.95 -1.90
C CYS A 64 -18.72 15.14 -3.20
N ALA A 65 -18.73 15.84 -4.34
CA ALA A 65 -18.58 15.24 -5.66
C ALA A 65 -17.31 14.39 -5.81
N ARG A 66 -16.25 14.68 -5.04
CA ARG A 66 -15.03 13.88 -5.00
C ARG A 66 -15.29 12.49 -4.44
N CYS A 67 -16.01 12.35 -3.31
CA CYS A 67 -16.37 11.04 -2.76
C CYS A 67 -17.25 10.26 -3.74
N VAL A 68 -18.19 10.91 -4.41
CA VAL A 68 -18.99 10.26 -5.46
C VAL A 68 -18.08 9.65 -6.52
N ARG A 69 -17.16 10.43 -7.09
CA ARG A 69 -16.23 9.94 -8.12
C ARG A 69 -15.34 8.78 -7.63
N LEU A 70 -14.85 8.85 -6.38
CA LEU A 70 -14.01 7.80 -5.81
C LEU A 70 -14.77 6.48 -5.68
N PHE A 71 -15.99 6.51 -5.14
CA PHE A 71 -16.79 5.29 -4.97
C PHE A 71 -17.41 4.79 -6.27
N ASP A 72 -17.74 5.64 -7.21
CA ASP A 72 -18.19 5.23 -8.54
C ASP A 72 -17.09 4.47 -9.30
N ARG A 73 -15.86 4.97 -9.23
CA ARG A 73 -14.70 4.24 -9.76
C ARG A 73 -14.44 2.92 -9.02
N ALA A 74 -14.49 2.92 -7.69
CA ALA A 74 -14.34 1.69 -6.91
C ALA A 74 -15.40 0.66 -7.32
N LYS A 75 -16.67 1.07 -7.45
CA LYS A 75 -17.77 0.24 -7.91
C LYS A 75 -17.51 -0.38 -9.29
N SER A 76 -17.00 0.38 -10.24
CA SER A 76 -16.71 -0.13 -11.59
C SER A 76 -15.59 -1.19 -11.61
N GLN A 77 -14.71 -1.20 -10.62
CA GLN A 77 -13.62 -2.18 -10.45
C GLN A 77 -14.02 -3.38 -9.59
N ILE A 78 -14.97 -3.21 -8.65
CA ILE A 78 -15.53 -4.29 -7.83
C ILE A 78 -16.59 -5.03 -8.67
N LEU A 79 -16.14 -5.75 -9.70
CA LEU A 79 -17.03 -6.53 -10.59
C LEU A 79 -17.49 -7.86 -10.01
N SER A 80 -16.94 -8.29 -8.88
CA SER A 80 -17.34 -9.52 -8.22
C SER A 80 -17.61 -9.24 -6.74
N ASP A 81 -18.65 -9.85 -6.21
CA ASP A 81 -19.00 -9.83 -4.78
C ASP A 81 -17.90 -10.38 -3.87
N ALA A 82 -16.78 -10.82 -4.46
CA ALA A 82 -15.66 -11.46 -3.80
C ALA A 82 -14.89 -10.57 -2.81
N ALA A 83 -14.89 -9.26 -3.05
CA ALA A 83 -14.18 -8.31 -2.20
C ALA A 83 -15.09 -7.61 -1.19
N MET A 84 -16.41 -7.80 -1.28
CA MET A 84 -17.39 -7.15 -0.41
C MET A 84 -17.88 -8.11 0.67
N ASN A 85 -17.95 -7.62 1.90
CA ASN A 85 -18.62 -8.31 3.00
C ASN A 85 -20.15 -8.32 2.79
N LYS A 86 -20.88 -9.17 3.53
CA LYS A 86 -22.34 -9.26 3.45
C LYS A 86 -23.07 -7.94 3.75
N ASP A 87 -22.44 -7.04 4.51
CA ASP A 87 -22.94 -5.70 4.83
C ASP A 87 -22.56 -4.62 3.79
N GLY A 88 -21.90 -5.01 2.69
CA GLY A 88 -21.42 -4.11 1.66
C GLY A 88 -20.12 -3.38 1.99
N SER A 89 -19.51 -3.63 3.16
CA SER A 89 -18.19 -3.11 3.50
C SER A 89 -17.08 -3.93 2.81
N PHE A 90 -15.91 -3.31 2.61
CA PHE A 90 -14.75 -3.95 2.02
C PHE A 90 -13.45 -3.28 2.47
N VAL A 91 -12.33 -3.95 2.28
CA VAL A 91 -11.02 -3.33 2.48
C VAL A 91 -10.75 -2.38 1.31
N LEU A 92 -10.58 -1.10 1.61
CA LEU A 92 -10.34 -0.07 0.60
C LEU A 92 -8.95 -0.23 -0.03
N SER A 93 -8.85 -0.08 -1.34
CA SER A 93 -7.57 -0.08 -2.02
C SER A 93 -6.73 1.13 -1.64
N THR A 94 -5.40 0.98 -1.67
CA THR A 94 -4.47 2.07 -1.30
C THR A 94 -4.66 3.33 -2.16
N PRO A 95 -4.83 3.25 -3.50
CA PRO A 95 -5.12 4.43 -4.31
C PRO A 95 -6.41 5.16 -3.92
N LEU A 96 -7.45 4.41 -3.51
CA LEU A 96 -8.71 4.99 -3.05
C LEU A 96 -8.53 5.71 -1.71
N ARG A 97 -7.88 5.09 -0.73
CA ARG A 97 -7.63 5.65 0.61
C ARG A 97 -6.84 6.96 0.57
N LEU A 98 -5.86 7.04 -0.34
CA LEU A 98 -5.01 8.22 -0.52
C LEU A 98 -5.51 9.18 -1.60
N ASP A 99 -6.58 8.83 -2.33
CA ASP A 99 -7.09 9.61 -3.45
C ASP A 99 -5.99 9.94 -4.48
N ALA A 100 -5.23 8.89 -4.84
CA ALA A 100 -4.14 8.99 -5.79
C ALA A 100 -4.65 9.38 -7.20
N VAL A 101 -3.80 10.05 -7.96
CA VAL A 101 -4.10 10.39 -9.37
C VAL A 101 -3.97 9.14 -10.24
N ASP A 102 -4.75 9.08 -11.32
CA ASP A 102 -4.70 7.98 -12.28
C ASP A 102 -3.99 8.38 -13.60
N ASP A 103 -3.75 9.67 -13.79
CA ASP A 103 -3.11 10.20 -15.01
C ASP A 103 -1.63 9.79 -15.12
N PHE A 104 -1.02 9.43 -13.98
CA PHE A 104 0.34 8.93 -13.88
C PHE A 104 0.33 7.57 -13.19
N THR A 105 0.99 6.59 -13.79
CA THR A 105 0.97 5.18 -13.38
C THR A 105 2.36 4.63 -13.06
N GLY A 106 3.37 5.49 -13.03
CA GLY A 106 4.78 5.12 -12.89
C GLY A 106 5.40 4.61 -14.20
N LYS A 107 4.74 4.83 -15.33
CA LYS A 107 5.20 4.34 -16.64
C LYS A 107 6.58 4.90 -17.01
N GLY A 108 7.47 3.99 -17.41
CA GLY A 108 8.85 4.34 -17.76
C GLY A 108 9.77 4.57 -16.57
N VAL A 109 9.29 4.41 -15.35
CA VAL A 109 10.08 4.49 -14.11
C VAL A 109 10.41 3.10 -13.59
N THR A 110 11.64 2.89 -13.11
CA THR A 110 12.07 1.63 -12.49
C THR A 110 12.26 1.81 -11.00
N ILE A 111 11.60 0.93 -10.22
CA ILE A 111 11.76 0.80 -8.77
C ILE A 111 12.56 -0.48 -8.49
N ALA A 112 13.66 -0.37 -7.74
CA ALA A 112 14.37 -1.52 -7.21
C ALA A 112 13.87 -1.83 -5.79
N PHE A 113 13.69 -3.11 -5.49
CA PHE A 113 13.28 -3.60 -4.16
C PHE A 113 14.39 -4.46 -3.57
N LEU A 114 14.79 -4.13 -2.35
CA LEU A 114 15.71 -4.93 -1.53
C LEU A 114 14.90 -5.62 -0.44
N ASP A 115 14.85 -6.96 -0.49
CA ASP A 115 14.04 -7.74 0.45
C ASP A 115 14.57 -9.17 0.64
N SER A 116 13.97 -9.94 1.55
CA SER A 116 14.39 -11.31 1.87
C SER A 116 14.24 -12.31 0.73
N GLY A 117 13.27 -12.10 -0.16
CA GLY A 117 12.98 -12.95 -1.30
C GLY A 117 11.77 -12.45 -2.06
N PHE A 118 11.53 -12.99 -3.25
CA PHE A 118 10.48 -12.55 -4.16
C PHE A 118 9.80 -13.73 -4.85
N TYR A 119 8.62 -13.47 -5.37
CA TYR A 119 7.84 -14.36 -6.24
C TYR A 119 7.27 -13.52 -7.39
N PRO A 120 7.27 -14.03 -8.64
CA PRO A 120 6.78 -13.29 -9.81
C PRO A 120 5.25 -13.33 -9.86
N HIS A 121 4.62 -12.55 -8.98
CA HIS A 121 3.16 -12.50 -8.84
C HIS A 121 2.49 -12.01 -10.13
N PRO A 122 1.32 -12.56 -10.51
CA PRO A 122 0.57 -12.14 -11.70
C PRO A 122 0.34 -10.63 -11.80
N ASP A 123 0.19 -9.92 -10.69
CA ASP A 123 0.06 -8.46 -10.68
C ASP A 123 1.31 -7.71 -11.18
N LEU A 124 2.45 -8.37 -11.25
CA LEU A 124 3.68 -7.82 -11.82
C LEU A 124 4.00 -8.35 -13.22
N THR A 125 3.48 -9.55 -13.56
CA THR A 125 3.88 -10.28 -14.76
C THR A 125 2.77 -10.39 -15.81
N SER A 126 1.51 -10.07 -15.46
CA SER A 126 0.37 -10.16 -16.39
C SER A 126 -0.29 -8.79 -16.55
N PRO A 127 -0.73 -8.39 -17.78
CA PRO A 127 -0.54 -9.10 -19.06
C PRO A 127 0.88 -8.97 -19.60
N ASN A 128 1.71 -8.06 -19.07
CA ASN A 128 3.09 -7.83 -19.46
C ASN A 128 4.00 -8.03 -18.24
N ASP A 129 5.11 -8.71 -18.44
CA ASP A 129 6.12 -8.86 -17.39
C ASP A 129 6.87 -7.54 -17.20
N ARG A 130 6.80 -6.99 -16.00
CA ARG A 130 7.45 -5.74 -15.60
C ARG A 130 8.63 -5.98 -14.66
N ILE A 131 8.98 -7.26 -14.40
CA ILE A 131 10.20 -7.63 -13.70
C ILE A 131 11.33 -7.61 -14.70
N ILE A 132 12.01 -6.48 -14.82
CA ILE A 132 13.06 -6.27 -15.82
C ILE A 132 14.46 -6.69 -15.35
N GLY A 133 14.60 -7.03 -14.07
CA GLY A 133 15.85 -7.51 -13.49
C GLY A 133 15.62 -8.25 -12.16
N TYR A 134 16.43 -9.28 -11.95
CA TYR A 134 16.47 -10.03 -10.70
C TYR A 134 17.93 -10.31 -10.31
N ARG A 135 18.22 -10.21 -9.03
CA ARG A 135 19.50 -10.61 -8.44
C ARG A 135 19.28 -11.35 -7.12
N ASN A 136 19.80 -12.55 -7.02
CA ASN A 136 19.90 -13.26 -5.75
C ASN A 136 21.34 -13.15 -5.23
N LEU A 137 21.56 -12.33 -4.19
CA LEU A 137 22.91 -12.16 -3.62
C LEU A 137 23.41 -13.41 -2.89
N MET A 138 22.52 -14.35 -2.58
CA MET A 138 22.85 -15.60 -1.92
C MET A 138 23.26 -16.71 -2.90
N ALA A 139 23.24 -16.44 -4.19
CA ALA A 139 23.55 -17.37 -5.28
C ALA A 139 24.56 -16.80 -6.25
N LYS A 140 25.05 -17.64 -7.15
CA LYS A 140 25.93 -17.18 -8.23
C LYS A 140 25.20 -16.15 -9.11
N GLU A 141 25.96 -15.28 -9.73
CA GLU A 141 25.43 -14.32 -10.69
C GLU A 141 24.76 -15.07 -11.86
N GLY A 142 23.55 -14.62 -12.23
CA GLY A 142 22.73 -15.23 -13.27
C GLY A 142 21.86 -16.40 -12.82
N ASP A 143 21.93 -16.81 -11.53
CA ASP A 143 21.00 -17.80 -10.99
C ASP A 143 19.72 -17.12 -10.50
N ASP A 144 18.67 -17.24 -11.29
CA ASP A 144 17.32 -16.75 -11.04
C ASP A 144 16.32 -17.82 -10.57
N SER A 145 16.80 -19.04 -10.35
CA SER A 145 15.98 -20.20 -9.99
C SER A 145 15.07 -19.95 -8.78
N SER A 146 15.56 -19.19 -7.80
CA SER A 146 14.79 -18.86 -6.59
C SER A 146 13.63 -17.88 -6.84
N LEU A 147 13.59 -17.15 -7.96
CA LEU A 147 12.45 -16.32 -8.33
C LEU A 147 11.24 -17.18 -8.73
N HIS A 148 11.50 -18.32 -9.40
CA HIS A 148 10.45 -19.20 -9.95
C HIS A 148 9.99 -20.29 -8.97
N ASN A 149 10.62 -20.37 -7.81
CA ASN A 149 10.24 -21.31 -6.76
C ASN A 149 9.56 -20.58 -5.60
N THR A 150 8.46 -21.16 -5.10
CA THR A 150 7.80 -20.64 -3.89
C THR A 150 8.67 -20.98 -2.67
N GLU A 151 9.35 -19.98 -2.14
CA GLU A 151 10.12 -20.07 -0.90
C GLU A 151 9.39 -19.32 0.21
N VAL A 152 9.47 -19.80 1.46
CA VAL A 152 8.86 -19.12 2.61
C VAL A 152 9.35 -17.68 2.74
N ALA A 153 10.63 -17.41 2.45
CA ALA A 153 11.20 -16.07 2.51
C ALA A 153 10.65 -15.09 1.42
N SER A 154 9.94 -15.60 0.41
CA SER A 154 9.49 -14.78 -0.75
C SER A 154 8.24 -13.94 -0.47
N TRP A 155 7.48 -14.25 0.58
CA TRP A 155 6.19 -13.59 0.82
C TRP A 155 6.33 -12.08 1.03
N HIS A 156 7.33 -11.65 1.80
CA HIS A 156 7.47 -10.25 2.20
C HIS A 156 7.86 -9.37 1.00
N GLY A 157 8.92 -9.73 0.26
CA GLY A 157 9.34 -8.96 -0.91
C GLY A 157 8.33 -9.02 -2.07
N MET A 158 7.62 -10.14 -2.25
CA MET A 158 6.49 -10.20 -3.16
C MET A 158 5.42 -9.17 -2.77
N MET A 159 5.03 -9.12 -1.48
CA MET A 159 4.02 -8.17 -1.01
C MET A 159 4.48 -6.71 -1.19
N THR A 160 5.71 -6.38 -0.81
CA THR A 160 6.21 -4.99 -0.91
C THR A 160 6.29 -4.52 -2.36
N SER A 161 6.74 -5.37 -3.29
CA SER A 161 6.81 -5.03 -4.71
C SER A 161 5.41 -4.89 -5.35
N VAL A 162 4.45 -5.75 -4.99
CA VAL A 162 3.07 -5.67 -5.48
C VAL A 162 2.32 -4.48 -4.87
N VAL A 163 2.49 -4.18 -3.59
CA VAL A 163 1.88 -2.98 -2.95
C VAL A 163 2.29 -1.69 -3.68
N ALA A 164 3.52 -1.60 -4.16
CA ALA A 164 3.97 -0.45 -4.94
C ALA A 164 3.50 -0.49 -6.39
N ALA A 165 3.79 -1.58 -7.09
CA ALA A 165 3.76 -1.67 -8.54
C ALA A 165 2.80 -2.72 -9.10
N GLY A 166 2.04 -3.43 -8.26
CA GLY A 166 1.04 -4.38 -8.72
C GLY A 166 -0.08 -3.71 -9.52
N ASN A 167 -0.51 -4.32 -10.61
CA ASN A 167 -1.63 -3.80 -11.41
C ASN A 167 -3.00 -4.33 -10.96
N GLY A 168 -3.03 -5.21 -9.96
CA GLY A 168 -4.25 -5.79 -9.43
C GLY A 168 -4.95 -6.76 -10.39
N SER A 169 -4.21 -7.47 -11.24
CA SER A 169 -4.77 -8.36 -12.27
C SER A 169 -5.71 -9.43 -11.69
N LEU A 170 -5.45 -9.88 -10.46
CA LEU A 170 -6.30 -10.86 -9.75
C LEU A 170 -7.48 -10.23 -9.00
N SER A 171 -7.69 -8.91 -9.12
CA SER A 171 -8.77 -8.14 -8.50
C SER A 171 -9.42 -7.13 -9.46
N ASN A 172 -9.39 -7.37 -10.77
CA ASN A 172 -9.87 -6.44 -11.79
C ASN A 172 -9.31 -5.02 -11.64
N GLY A 173 -8.06 -4.89 -11.18
CA GLY A 173 -7.40 -3.62 -10.95
C GLY A 173 -7.76 -2.92 -9.63
N PHE A 174 -8.61 -3.50 -8.78
CA PHE A 174 -9.06 -2.85 -7.55
C PHE A 174 -7.94 -2.77 -6.49
N TYR A 175 -7.22 -3.86 -6.23
CA TYR A 175 -6.09 -3.91 -5.30
C TYR A 175 -4.74 -3.63 -5.98
N ARG A 176 -4.71 -2.66 -6.90
CA ARG A 176 -3.47 -2.21 -7.53
C ARG A 176 -2.65 -1.29 -6.62
N GLY A 177 -1.37 -1.21 -6.88
CA GLY A 177 -0.50 -0.17 -6.35
C GLY A 177 -0.80 1.22 -6.95
N ILE A 178 -0.10 2.25 -6.48
CA ILE A 178 -0.24 3.61 -7.02
C ILE A 178 0.56 3.77 -8.34
N ALA A 179 1.60 2.93 -8.54
CA ALA A 179 2.41 2.92 -9.76
C ALA A 179 2.30 1.59 -10.54
N PRO A 180 1.09 1.21 -11.03
CA PRO A 180 0.85 -0.11 -11.61
C PRO A 180 1.57 -0.38 -12.93
N ASP A 181 2.16 0.61 -13.59
CA ASP A 181 2.93 0.48 -14.83
C ASP A 181 4.45 0.70 -14.63
N ALA A 182 4.90 0.86 -13.38
CA ALA A 182 6.32 0.93 -13.10
C ALA A 182 7.02 -0.41 -13.38
N ASN A 183 8.25 -0.35 -13.91
CA ASN A 183 9.13 -1.50 -13.97
C ASN A 183 9.73 -1.80 -12.60
N VAL A 184 10.04 -3.06 -12.34
CA VAL A 184 10.63 -3.49 -11.08
C VAL A 184 11.93 -4.26 -11.29
N VAL A 185 12.89 -4.02 -10.40
CA VAL A 185 14.12 -4.81 -10.24
C VAL A 185 14.10 -5.38 -8.83
N LEU A 186 14.28 -6.69 -8.71
CA LEU A 186 14.14 -7.41 -7.45
C LEU A 186 15.51 -7.93 -7.00
N VAL A 187 15.96 -7.51 -5.79
CA VAL A 187 17.25 -7.90 -5.23
C VAL A 187 17.02 -8.68 -3.94
N LYS A 188 17.20 -10.00 -4.02
CA LYS A 188 17.04 -10.91 -2.89
C LYS A 188 18.26 -10.85 -2.00
N LEU A 189 18.07 -10.54 -0.71
CA LEU A 189 19.11 -10.30 0.27
C LEU A 189 19.36 -11.46 1.23
N ALA A 190 18.46 -12.45 1.33
CA ALA A 190 18.56 -13.46 2.37
C ALA A 190 18.19 -14.88 1.89
N ARG A 191 18.70 -15.90 2.58
CA ARG A 191 18.30 -17.32 2.37
C ARG A 191 17.07 -17.70 3.19
N THR A 192 16.98 -17.23 4.44
CA THR A 192 16.02 -17.71 5.44
C THR A 192 15.13 -16.60 6.02
N GLY A 193 15.01 -15.47 5.33
CA GLY A 193 14.19 -14.34 5.77
C GLY A 193 14.89 -13.34 6.70
N ARG A 194 16.02 -13.69 7.34
CA ARG A 194 16.83 -12.72 8.11
C ARG A 194 17.77 -11.96 7.17
N ILE A 195 17.61 -10.65 7.15
CA ILE A 195 18.46 -9.72 6.42
C ILE A 195 19.45 -9.09 7.41
N THR A 196 20.71 -8.98 7.03
CA THR A 196 21.76 -8.27 7.79
C THR A 196 22.06 -6.92 7.16
N GLU A 197 22.66 -6.00 7.91
CA GLU A 197 23.12 -4.70 7.37
C GLU A 197 24.06 -4.89 6.18
N GLN A 198 24.97 -5.87 6.25
CA GLN A 198 25.86 -6.19 5.12
C GLN A 198 25.08 -6.62 3.86
N ASN A 199 24.03 -7.42 4.01
CA ASN A 199 23.21 -7.83 2.85
C ASN A 199 22.52 -6.62 2.21
N ILE A 200 22.07 -5.63 3.01
CA ILE A 200 21.46 -4.39 2.48
C ILE A 200 22.52 -3.58 1.75
N GLN A 201 23.72 -3.45 2.34
CA GLN A 201 24.84 -2.75 1.73
C GLN A 201 25.24 -3.36 0.38
N ASP A 202 25.48 -4.69 0.35
CA ASP A 202 25.80 -5.42 -0.88
C ASP A 202 24.71 -5.23 -1.96
N GLY A 203 23.44 -5.19 -1.54
CA GLY A 203 22.30 -4.93 -2.43
C GLY A 203 22.33 -3.52 -3.02
N LEU A 204 22.63 -2.51 -2.22
CA LEU A 204 22.76 -1.13 -2.66
C LEU A 204 23.96 -0.95 -3.62
N GLU A 205 25.08 -1.57 -3.31
CA GLU A 205 26.27 -1.56 -4.17
C GLU A 205 25.97 -2.18 -5.54
N TRP A 206 25.30 -3.35 -5.56
CA TRP A 206 24.87 -3.96 -6.83
C TRP A 206 23.88 -3.06 -7.61
N ILE A 207 22.93 -2.42 -6.93
CA ILE A 207 22.01 -1.47 -7.57
C ILE A 207 22.78 -0.30 -8.16
N LEU A 208 23.75 0.24 -7.43
CA LEU A 208 24.56 1.36 -7.89
C LEU A 208 25.32 1.03 -9.15
N GLU A 209 25.92 -0.17 -9.25
CA GLU A 209 26.61 -0.67 -10.43
C GLU A 209 25.67 -0.87 -11.63
N ASN A 210 24.44 -1.32 -11.37
CA ASN A 210 23.46 -1.70 -12.40
C ASN A 210 22.40 -0.63 -12.69
N ARG A 211 22.46 0.55 -12.01
CA ARG A 211 21.44 1.59 -12.13
C ARG A 211 21.19 2.09 -13.54
N THR A 212 22.26 2.19 -14.33
CA THR A 212 22.17 2.64 -15.73
C THR A 212 21.57 1.56 -16.63
N LYS A 213 21.95 0.30 -16.40
CA LYS A 213 21.47 -0.85 -17.18
C LYS A 213 19.94 -0.99 -17.09
N TYR A 214 19.39 -0.81 -15.91
CA TYR A 214 17.96 -0.97 -15.65
C TYR A 214 17.21 0.37 -15.49
N ALA A 215 17.87 1.49 -15.73
CA ALA A 215 17.33 2.84 -15.53
C ALA A 215 16.70 3.04 -14.14
N ILE A 216 17.32 2.48 -13.08
CA ILE A 216 16.80 2.55 -11.71
C ILE A 216 16.84 3.99 -11.21
N LYS A 217 15.73 4.47 -10.65
CA LYS A 217 15.60 5.80 -10.07
C LYS A 217 15.20 5.77 -8.59
N ILE A 218 14.53 4.70 -8.17
CA ILE A 218 13.95 4.54 -6.84
C ILE A 218 14.44 3.22 -6.27
N VAL A 219 14.82 3.23 -4.99
CA VAL A 219 15.16 2.02 -4.24
C VAL A 219 14.26 1.96 -3.01
N ASN A 220 13.47 0.90 -2.89
CA ASN A 220 12.65 0.59 -1.72
C ASN A 220 13.37 -0.40 -0.83
N ILE A 221 13.53 -0.06 0.46
CA ILE A 221 14.14 -0.91 1.47
C ILE A 221 13.16 -1.08 2.61
N SER A 222 12.53 -2.27 2.69
CA SER A 222 11.60 -2.61 3.75
C SER A 222 12.25 -3.49 4.83
N ALA A 223 13.52 -3.23 5.09
CA ALA A 223 14.36 -3.88 6.09
C ALA A 223 15.24 -2.83 6.78
N GLY A 224 15.76 -3.16 7.96
CA GLY A 224 16.66 -2.30 8.74
C GLY A 224 17.75 -3.09 9.45
N GLY A 225 18.72 -2.37 9.97
CA GLY A 225 19.77 -2.91 10.81
C GLY A 225 19.28 -3.25 12.23
N ASP A 226 20.22 -3.73 13.03
CA ASP A 226 19.96 -4.17 14.40
C ASP A 226 20.46 -3.14 15.45
N PHE A 227 21.21 -2.11 15.04
CA PHE A 227 21.88 -1.17 15.96
C PHE A 227 21.76 0.28 15.52
N GLU A 228 21.60 1.19 16.49
CA GLU A 228 21.74 2.61 16.26
C GLU A 228 23.23 2.97 16.07
N GLN A 229 23.51 3.69 15.00
CA GLN A 229 24.84 4.20 14.71
C GLN A 229 24.77 5.61 14.14
N SER A 230 25.82 6.42 14.42
CA SER A 230 25.99 7.69 13.73
C SER A 230 26.27 7.45 12.24
N TYR A 231 25.56 8.15 11.37
CA TYR A 231 25.75 8.02 9.91
C TYR A 231 27.18 8.35 9.47
N LEU A 232 27.93 9.11 10.27
CA LEU A 232 29.34 9.45 10.00
C LEU A 232 30.25 8.23 10.10
N HIS A 233 29.88 7.22 10.86
CA HIS A 233 30.68 6.03 11.12
C HIS A 233 30.07 4.77 10.53
N ASP A 234 28.76 4.75 10.31
CA ASP A 234 28.04 3.60 9.76
C ASP A 234 28.29 3.45 8.26
N SER A 235 28.73 2.26 7.83
CA SER A 235 29.02 1.95 6.42
C SER A 235 27.78 1.92 5.56
N LEU A 236 26.66 1.37 6.08
CA LEU A 236 25.41 1.28 5.35
C LEU A 236 24.81 2.67 5.08
N SER A 237 24.82 3.57 6.08
CA SER A 237 24.40 4.96 5.89
C SER A 237 25.28 5.69 4.86
N LYS A 238 26.59 5.47 4.85
CA LYS A 238 27.48 6.04 3.82
C LYS A 238 27.15 5.54 2.42
N THR A 239 26.84 4.26 2.26
CA THR A 239 26.39 3.69 0.98
C THR A 239 25.07 4.33 0.53
N VAL A 240 24.12 4.59 1.44
CA VAL A 240 22.90 5.34 1.14
C VAL A 240 23.20 6.73 0.63
N GLU A 241 24.08 7.49 1.31
CA GLU A 241 24.46 8.84 0.91
C GLU A 241 25.12 8.84 -0.50
N GLU A 242 25.95 7.84 -0.79
CA GLU A 242 26.55 7.67 -2.11
C GLU A 242 25.49 7.40 -3.18
N CYS A 243 24.55 6.47 -2.93
CA CYS A 243 23.45 6.17 -3.83
C CYS A 243 22.63 7.43 -4.15
N VAL A 244 22.33 8.25 -3.15
CA VAL A 244 21.59 9.51 -3.34
C VAL A 244 22.43 10.53 -4.11
N ALA A 245 23.73 10.63 -3.86
CA ALA A 245 24.63 11.49 -4.62
C ALA A 245 24.73 11.09 -6.11
N GLN A 246 24.52 9.80 -6.40
CA GLN A 246 24.45 9.24 -7.76
C GLN A 246 23.05 9.31 -8.39
N GLY A 247 22.10 9.99 -7.77
CA GLY A 247 20.76 10.28 -8.30
C GLY A 247 19.69 9.23 -8.01
N LEU A 248 19.93 8.30 -7.09
CA LEU A 248 18.93 7.34 -6.62
C LEU A 248 18.11 7.92 -5.47
N THR A 249 16.79 7.76 -5.51
CA THR A 249 15.91 8.08 -4.37
C THR A 249 15.77 6.86 -3.49
N ILE A 250 16.32 6.92 -2.28
CA ILE A 250 16.30 5.82 -1.30
C ILE A 250 15.13 6.02 -0.35
N ILE A 251 14.21 5.03 -0.30
CA ILE A 251 13.00 5.05 0.53
C ILE A 251 13.05 3.86 1.48
N CYS A 252 12.98 4.14 2.79
CA CYS A 252 13.18 3.14 3.83
C CYS A 252 11.98 3.07 4.78
N ALA A 253 11.61 1.88 5.19
CA ALA A 253 10.73 1.68 6.34
C ALA A 253 11.45 2.08 7.63
N VAL A 254 10.78 2.88 8.49
CA VAL A 254 11.41 3.39 9.72
C VAL A 254 11.47 2.36 10.86
N GLY A 255 10.72 1.27 10.75
CA GLY A 255 10.58 0.25 11.80
C GLY A 255 9.23 0.33 12.55
N ASN A 256 8.97 -0.68 13.40
CA ASN A 256 7.66 -0.90 14.03
C ASN A 256 7.71 -0.91 15.57
N ALA A 257 8.72 -0.28 16.17
CA ALA A 257 8.99 -0.33 17.61
C ALA A 257 8.43 0.85 18.42
N GLY A 258 7.59 1.72 17.82
CA GLY A 258 7.11 2.95 18.47
C GLY A 258 6.19 2.76 19.69
N HIS A 259 5.83 1.52 20.01
CA HIS A 259 5.12 1.16 21.25
C HIS A 259 6.06 0.76 22.40
N LEU A 260 7.36 0.62 22.10
CA LEU A 260 8.37 0.27 23.08
C LEU A 260 8.98 1.55 23.68
N PRO A 261 9.51 1.51 24.93
CA PRO A 261 10.23 2.64 25.54
C PRO A 261 11.43 3.09 24.71
N HIS A 262 12.16 2.12 24.13
CA HIS A 262 13.17 2.34 23.11
C HIS A 262 12.58 2.03 21.74
N HIS A 263 12.55 3.03 20.86
CA HIS A 263 12.00 2.92 19.52
C HIS A 263 12.96 3.52 18.48
N PRO A 264 14.21 3.08 18.42
CA PRO A 264 15.24 3.67 17.60
C PRO A 264 14.92 3.55 16.09
N VAL A 265 15.54 4.46 15.34
CA VAL A 265 15.55 4.41 13.88
C VAL A 265 16.91 3.90 13.42
N PHE A 266 16.94 2.69 12.90
CA PHE A 266 18.16 2.03 12.47
C PHE A 266 18.57 2.38 11.03
N PRO A 267 19.86 2.21 10.66
CA PRO A 267 20.25 2.22 9.26
C PRO A 267 19.46 1.17 8.45
N PRO A 268 19.13 1.44 7.18
CA PRO A 268 19.45 2.64 6.39
C PRO A 268 18.47 3.81 6.59
N ALA A 269 17.41 3.65 7.39
CA ALA A 269 16.39 4.68 7.59
C ALA A 269 16.93 5.89 8.37
N SER A 270 17.96 5.72 9.21
CA SER A 270 18.62 6.80 9.94
C SER A 270 19.50 7.69 9.05
N ALA A 271 19.88 7.26 7.84
CA ALA A 271 20.71 8.03 6.93
C ALA A 271 20.05 9.38 6.59
N PRO A 272 20.81 10.51 6.59
CA PRO A 272 20.25 11.85 6.38
C PRO A 272 19.47 12.03 5.10
N SER A 273 19.99 11.49 3.98
CA SER A 273 19.38 11.63 2.64
C SER A 273 18.27 10.64 2.35
N ALA A 274 18.16 9.54 3.10
CA ALA A 274 17.04 8.60 2.98
C ALA A 274 15.69 9.28 3.28
N ILE A 275 14.66 8.87 2.56
CA ILE A 275 13.27 9.20 2.88
C ILE A 275 12.73 8.06 3.75
N SER A 276 12.65 8.30 5.04
CA SER A 276 12.17 7.32 6.01
C SER A 276 10.68 7.45 6.20
N VAL A 277 9.98 6.35 6.10
CA VAL A 277 8.52 6.31 6.07
C VAL A 277 7.99 5.66 7.34
N GLY A 278 7.22 6.43 8.09
CA GLY A 278 6.44 5.96 9.24
C GLY A 278 5.04 5.52 8.84
N GLY A 279 4.26 5.14 9.84
CA GLY A 279 2.97 4.50 9.63
C GLY A 279 1.78 5.36 10.01
N LEU A 280 0.77 5.33 9.13
CA LEU A 280 -0.57 5.86 9.34
C LEU A 280 -1.54 4.72 9.61
N ASP A 281 -2.40 4.88 10.61
CA ASP A 281 -3.63 4.12 10.77
C ASP A 281 -4.82 5.01 10.34
N ASP A 282 -5.35 4.78 9.17
CA ASP A 282 -6.54 5.49 8.67
C ASP A 282 -7.84 4.72 8.91
N GLN A 283 -7.77 3.61 9.66
CA GLN A 283 -8.89 2.75 10.02
C GLN A 283 -9.69 2.25 8.79
N ASN A 284 -8.97 1.92 7.70
CA ASN A 284 -9.58 1.51 6.43
C ASN A 284 -10.62 2.54 5.92
N SER A 285 -10.33 3.82 6.00
CA SER A 285 -11.28 4.89 5.70
C SER A 285 -10.65 6.01 4.89
N ILE A 286 -11.44 6.63 4.02
CA ILE A 286 -11.07 7.89 3.35
C ILE A 286 -11.32 9.11 4.24
N ASN A 287 -11.93 8.92 5.41
CA ASN A 287 -12.25 9.99 6.35
C ASN A 287 -10.99 10.47 7.08
N ARG A 288 -10.58 11.71 6.79
CA ARG A 288 -9.37 12.30 7.39
C ARG A 288 -9.45 12.47 8.91
N ALA A 289 -10.64 12.64 9.47
CA ALA A 289 -10.83 12.77 10.92
C ALA A 289 -10.57 11.45 11.68
N ARG A 290 -10.55 10.30 10.98
CA ARG A 290 -10.25 8.98 11.56
C ARG A 290 -8.75 8.64 11.53
N ARG A 291 -7.93 9.48 10.92
CA ARG A 291 -6.49 9.23 10.80
C ARG A 291 -5.80 9.27 12.15
N GLY A 292 -5.03 8.24 12.43
CA GLY A 292 -4.23 8.07 13.64
C GLY A 292 -2.82 7.59 13.31
N MET A 293 -2.02 7.40 14.35
CA MET A 293 -0.64 6.93 14.22
C MET A 293 -0.57 5.42 14.34
N TYR A 294 0.15 4.79 13.42
CA TYR A 294 0.64 3.43 13.59
C TYR A 294 1.81 3.43 14.58
N ARG A 295 2.14 2.25 15.13
CA ARG A 295 3.25 2.04 16.09
C ARG A 295 4.64 2.03 15.44
N SER A 296 4.90 2.92 14.48
CA SER A 296 6.21 3.03 13.84
C SER A 296 7.29 3.59 14.78
N SER A 297 8.54 3.16 14.60
CA SER A 297 9.70 3.81 15.22
C SER A 297 9.76 5.29 14.84
N TYR A 298 10.32 6.14 15.69
CA TYR A 298 10.36 7.58 15.48
C TYR A 298 11.40 8.25 16.37
N GLY A 299 11.60 9.54 16.16
CA GLY A 299 12.42 10.40 16.98
C GLY A 299 13.71 10.81 16.29
N PRO A 300 14.53 11.63 16.93
CA PRO A 300 15.81 11.99 16.37
C PRO A 300 16.75 10.78 16.36
N THR A 301 17.54 10.65 15.27
CA THR A 301 18.67 9.74 15.21
C THR A 301 19.77 10.16 16.20
N LEU A 302 20.79 9.33 16.38
CA LEU A 302 21.97 9.70 17.20
C LEU A 302 22.63 11.01 16.74
N ASP A 303 22.49 11.35 15.46
CA ASP A 303 23.02 12.60 14.88
C ASP A 303 22.02 13.75 14.92
N GLY A 304 20.85 13.57 15.56
CA GLY A 304 19.84 14.60 15.75
C GLY A 304 18.91 14.84 14.55
N PHE A 305 18.93 13.97 13.52
CA PHE A 305 18.00 14.08 12.40
C PHE A 305 16.62 13.58 12.78
N GLN A 306 15.61 14.37 12.48
CA GLN A 306 14.22 13.98 12.67
C GLN A 306 13.80 12.88 11.67
N LYS A 307 13.29 11.77 12.18
CA LYS A 307 12.73 10.63 11.44
C LYS A 307 11.41 10.18 12.09
N PRO A 308 10.43 9.69 11.31
CA PRO A 308 10.38 9.64 9.83
C PRO A 308 10.24 11.03 9.21
N GLU A 309 10.45 11.14 7.88
CA GLU A 309 10.12 12.35 7.14
C GLU A 309 8.62 12.49 6.89
N ILE A 310 7.96 11.38 6.57
CA ILE A 310 6.52 11.32 6.24
C ILE A 310 5.92 10.00 6.71
N ILE A 311 4.59 9.95 6.77
CA ILE A 311 3.84 8.74 7.07
C ILE A 311 2.90 8.36 5.92
N ALA A 312 2.70 7.06 5.75
CA ALA A 312 1.76 6.48 4.78
C ALA A 312 1.00 5.30 5.41
N PRO A 313 -0.12 4.84 4.83
CA PRO A 313 -0.88 3.72 5.38
C PRO A 313 0.01 2.52 5.72
N SER A 314 -0.08 2.06 6.98
CA SER A 314 0.68 0.94 7.54
C SER A 314 -0.19 -0.18 8.07
N ILE A 315 -1.50 -0.05 8.01
CA ILE A 315 -2.47 -1.03 8.45
C ILE A 315 -3.59 -1.12 7.43
N TRP A 316 -4.26 -2.27 7.38
CA TRP A 316 -5.27 -2.54 6.35
C TRP A 316 -4.74 -2.43 4.90
N VAL A 317 -3.44 -2.64 4.69
CA VAL A 317 -2.86 -2.54 3.34
C VAL A 317 -3.14 -3.85 2.58
N PRO A 318 -3.92 -3.82 1.48
CA PRO A 318 -4.13 -5.01 0.67
C PRO A 318 -2.83 -5.47 0.04
N ALA A 319 -2.50 -6.74 0.22
CA ALA A 319 -1.28 -7.35 -0.31
C ALA A 319 -1.58 -8.78 -0.80
N PRO A 320 -0.84 -9.31 -1.78
CA PRO A 320 -1.07 -10.63 -2.31
C PRO A 320 -0.70 -11.73 -1.32
N ILE A 321 -1.41 -12.85 -1.36
CA ILE A 321 -1.05 -14.07 -0.64
C ILE A 321 -0.05 -14.85 -1.52
N LEU A 322 1.04 -15.33 -0.92
CA LEU A 322 2.05 -16.13 -1.62
C LEU A 322 1.40 -17.45 -2.10
N PRO A 323 1.35 -17.72 -3.41
CA PRO A 323 0.72 -18.94 -3.95
C PRO A 323 1.44 -20.21 -3.52
N ASN A 324 0.73 -21.34 -3.60
CA ASN A 324 1.26 -22.67 -3.28
C ASN A 324 1.76 -22.81 -1.83
N THR A 325 1.16 -22.08 -0.90
CA THR A 325 1.43 -22.15 0.53
C THR A 325 0.20 -22.62 1.30
N PRO A 326 0.35 -23.14 2.51
CA PRO A 326 -0.79 -23.45 3.39
C PRO A 326 -1.74 -22.25 3.56
N THR A 327 -1.19 -21.04 3.72
CA THR A 327 -1.98 -19.80 3.81
C THR A 327 -2.85 -19.56 2.57
N SER A 328 -2.33 -19.83 1.36
CA SER A 328 -3.12 -19.67 0.13
C SER A 328 -4.23 -20.72 -0.01
N GLN A 329 -3.99 -21.94 0.46
CA GLN A 329 -5.00 -23.00 0.49
C GLN A 329 -6.11 -22.69 1.49
N GLU A 330 -5.74 -22.24 2.70
CA GLU A 330 -6.69 -21.82 3.72
C GLU A 330 -7.55 -20.62 3.26
N ALA A 331 -6.93 -19.59 2.69
CA ALA A 331 -7.65 -18.44 2.16
C ALA A 331 -8.65 -18.82 1.05
N ALA A 332 -8.25 -19.74 0.16
CA ALA A 332 -9.15 -20.25 -0.90
C ALA A 332 -10.34 -21.03 -0.32
N LEU A 333 -10.12 -21.88 0.68
CA LEU A 333 -11.18 -22.60 1.36
C LEU A 333 -12.12 -21.65 2.10
N LEU A 334 -11.58 -20.70 2.84
CA LEU A 334 -12.38 -19.71 3.59
C LEU A 334 -13.25 -18.87 2.66
N GLU A 335 -12.73 -18.44 1.52
CA GLU A 335 -13.51 -17.69 0.53
C GLU A 335 -14.67 -18.53 -0.04
N VAL A 336 -14.43 -19.82 -0.34
CA VAL A 336 -15.48 -20.73 -0.83
C VAL A 336 -16.56 -20.95 0.23
N LEU A 337 -16.15 -21.18 1.49
CA LEU A 337 -17.08 -21.38 2.60
C LEU A 337 -17.91 -20.11 2.91
N ASP A 338 -17.32 -18.94 2.84
CA ASP A 338 -18.01 -17.68 3.10
C ASP A 338 -19.15 -17.42 2.09
N LYS A 339 -18.91 -17.75 0.81
CA LYS A 339 -19.86 -17.56 -0.29
C LYS A 339 -20.88 -18.67 -0.44
N ALA A 340 -20.59 -19.87 0.06
CA ALA A 340 -21.46 -21.03 -0.09
C ALA A 340 -22.79 -20.85 0.64
N GLU A 341 -23.82 -21.53 0.18
CA GLU A 341 -25.08 -21.69 0.90
C GLU A 341 -24.87 -22.60 2.13
N ASP A 342 -25.70 -22.40 3.16
CA ASP A 342 -25.58 -23.09 4.44
C ASP A 342 -25.59 -24.62 4.33
N ASP A 343 -26.42 -25.16 3.44
CA ASP A 343 -26.57 -26.60 3.21
C ASP A 343 -25.32 -27.27 2.63
N ASN A 344 -24.43 -26.50 2.01
CA ASN A 344 -23.24 -27.01 1.33
C ASN A 344 -21.97 -27.00 2.23
N LEU A 345 -22.00 -26.32 3.40
CA LEU A 345 -20.78 -26.12 4.20
C LEU A 345 -20.11 -27.41 4.64
N HIS A 346 -20.87 -28.37 5.14
CA HIS A 346 -20.33 -29.65 5.60
C HIS A 346 -19.68 -30.43 4.45
N GLU A 347 -20.29 -30.40 3.24
CA GLU A 347 -19.75 -31.09 2.08
C GLU A 347 -18.47 -30.45 1.59
N ILE A 348 -18.41 -29.11 1.53
CA ILE A 348 -17.20 -28.38 1.16
C ILE A 348 -16.03 -28.70 2.09
N ILE A 349 -16.25 -28.71 3.42
CA ILE A 349 -15.21 -29.07 4.38
C ILE A 349 -14.75 -30.52 4.18
N LYS A 350 -15.67 -31.47 4.01
CA LYS A 350 -15.35 -32.88 3.76
C LYS A 350 -14.52 -33.10 2.47
N MET A 351 -14.77 -32.29 1.44
CA MET A 351 -14.02 -32.37 0.18
C MET A 351 -12.62 -31.74 0.26
N ASN A 352 -12.33 -30.96 1.31
CA ASN A 352 -11.08 -30.24 1.50
C ASN A 352 -10.40 -30.58 2.86
N PRO A 353 -10.13 -31.86 3.14
CA PRO A 353 -9.58 -32.30 4.42
C PRO A 353 -8.12 -31.83 4.60
N ASN A 354 -7.70 -31.65 5.85
CA ASN A 354 -6.32 -31.30 6.24
C ASN A 354 -5.83 -29.92 5.77
N ILE A 355 -6.70 -29.06 5.28
CA ILE A 355 -6.36 -27.67 5.00
C ILE A 355 -6.37 -26.87 6.32
N ASP A 356 -7.38 -27.12 7.15
CA ASP A 356 -7.53 -26.44 8.43
C ASP A 356 -8.15 -27.36 9.49
N ALA A 357 -7.39 -27.63 10.56
CA ALA A 357 -7.77 -28.58 11.59
C ALA A 357 -9.02 -28.15 12.39
N GLU A 358 -9.28 -26.83 12.55
CA GLU A 358 -10.46 -26.31 13.26
C GLU A 358 -11.73 -26.48 12.42
N LEU A 359 -11.63 -26.28 11.11
CA LEU A 359 -12.72 -26.55 10.16
C LEU A 359 -13.01 -28.05 10.07
N ASP A 360 -11.98 -28.89 9.98
CA ASP A 360 -12.16 -30.35 10.00
C ASP A 360 -12.87 -30.85 11.26
N ALA A 361 -12.48 -30.31 12.43
CA ALA A 361 -13.09 -30.62 13.72
C ALA A 361 -14.52 -30.04 13.87
N SER A 362 -14.97 -29.17 12.97
CA SER A 362 -16.30 -28.58 13.00
C SER A 362 -17.37 -29.36 12.25
N LEU A 363 -17.03 -30.48 11.61
CA LEU A 363 -17.94 -31.27 10.80
C LEU A 363 -19.19 -31.80 11.55
N ASP A 364 -19.08 -32.01 12.87
CA ASP A 364 -20.22 -32.44 13.71
C ASP A 364 -20.97 -31.25 14.34
N ARG A 365 -20.61 -30.00 13.99
CA ARG A 365 -21.22 -28.81 14.58
C ARG A 365 -22.39 -28.30 13.73
N PRO A 366 -23.35 -27.60 14.35
CA PRO A 366 -24.42 -26.93 13.61
C PRO A 366 -23.87 -25.86 12.65
N VAL A 367 -24.55 -25.64 11.53
CA VAL A 367 -24.16 -24.72 10.47
C VAL A 367 -23.82 -23.30 10.97
N HIS A 368 -24.61 -22.76 11.90
CA HIS A 368 -24.34 -21.44 12.47
C HIS A 368 -23.00 -21.36 13.20
N VAL A 369 -22.54 -22.46 13.81
CA VAL A 369 -21.21 -22.54 14.45
C VAL A 369 -20.11 -22.55 13.39
N ILE A 370 -20.30 -23.30 12.30
CA ILE A 370 -19.37 -23.29 11.17
C ILE A 370 -19.24 -21.87 10.59
N ARG A 371 -20.37 -21.17 10.40
CA ARG A 371 -20.36 -19.76 9.94
C ARG A 371 -19.57 -18.84 10.87
N GLN A 372 -19.71 -19.01 12.19
CA GLN A 372 -18.94 -18.23 13.16
C GLN A 372 -17.43 -18.54 13.06
N ILE A 373 -17.05 -19.82 12.91
CA ILE A 373 -15.65 -20.21 12.74
C ILE A 373 -15.09 -19.58 11.47
N VAL A 374 -15.78 -19.68 10.32
CA VAL A 374 -15.35 -19.07 9.06
C VAL A 374 -15.17 -17.56 9.21
N ALA A 375 -16.14 -16.85 9.79
CA ALA A 375 -16.06 -15.40 9.98
C ALA A 375 -14.92 -14.99 10.93
N LEU A 376 -14.65 -15.76 11.98
CA LEU A 376 -13.53 -15.52 12.90
C LEU A 376 -12.18 -15.76 12.21
N LYS A 377 -12.08 -16.82 11.40
CA LYS A 377 -10.86 -17.15 10.66
C LYS A 377 -10.54 -16.09 9.60
N LEU A 378 -11.51 -15.67 8.80
CA LEU A 378 -11.33 -14.59 7.82
C LEU A 378 -10.72 -13.34 8.47
N ARG A 379 -11.22 -12.97 9.66
CA ARG A 379 -10.70 -11.82 10.43
C ARG A 379 -9.32 -12.09 11.03
N ARG A 380 -9.09 -13.27 11.62
CA ARG A 380 -7.82 -13.63 12.27
C ARG A 380 -6.67 -13.71 11.26
N GLU A 381 -6.95 -14.31 10.11
CA GLU A 381 -5.97 -14.47 9.03
C GLU A 381 -5.92 -13.26 8.10
N ASN A 382 -6.74 -12.22 8.35
CA ASN A 382 -6.82 -11.00 7.55
C ASN A 382 -7.17 -11.24 6.06
N VAL A 383 -7.89 -12.29 5.75
CA VAL A 383 -8.23 -12.68 4.39
C VAL A 383 -9.24 -11.71 3.79
N ILE A 384 -8.96 -11.21 2.59
CA ILE A 384 -9.88 -10.40 1.77
C ILE A 384 -10.51 -11.30 0.69
N THR A 385 -9.67 -11.99 -0.07
CA THR A 385 -10.05 -12.97 -1.09
C THR A 385 -9.04 -14.12 -1.07
N ARG A 386 -9.22 -15.14 -1.89
CA ARG A 386 -8.22 -16.21 -2.07
C ARG A 386 -6.84 -15.71 -2.50
N HIS A 387 -6.75 -14.50 -3.06
CA HIS A 387 -5.53 -13.94 -3.62
C HIS A 387 -4.94 -12.82 -2.77
N TYR A 388 -5.73 -12.17 -1.92
CA TYR A 388 -5.32 -11.00 -1.15
C TYR A 388 -5.69 -11.12 0.32
N LYS A 389 -4.84 -10.58 1.14
CA LYS A 389 -5.06 -10.32 2.56
C LYS A 389 -4.65 -8.88 2.90
N TYR A 390 -5.09 -8.35 4.03
CA TYR A 390 -4.53 -7.09 4.50
C TYR A 390 -3.41 -7.35 5.50
N VAL A 391 -2.42 -6.47 5.45
CA VAL A 391 -1.19 -6.56 6.25
C VAL A 391 -0.93 -5.26 6.97
N ASP A 392 -0.02 -5.31 7.97
CA ASP A 392 0.43 -4.15 8.71
C ASP A 392 1.96 -4.07 8.78
N GLY A 393 2.47 -2.85 8.97
CA GLY A 393 3.89 -2.55 9.10
C GLY A 393 4.37 -1.42 8.19
N THR A 394 5.39 -0.71 8.65
CA THR A 394 6.09 0.32 7.85
C THR A 394 6.75 -0.25 6.59
N SER A 395 6.99 -1.57 6.58
CA SER A 395 7.41 -2.30 5.38
C SER A 395 6.46 -2.14 4.19
N PHE A 396 5.18 -1.82 4.45
CA PHE A 396 4.17 -1.57 3.41
C PHE A 396 3.93 -0.08 3.16
N SER A 397 4.29 0.79 4.11
CA SER A 397 4.26 2.25 3.91
C SER A 397 5.35 2.74 2.97
N ALA A 398 6.57 2.21 3.09
CA ALA A 398 7.69 2.56 2.22
C ALA A 398 7.39 2.30 0.73
N PRO A 399 6.89 1.12 0.31
CA PRO A 399 6.52 0.90 -1.10
C PRO A 399 5.36 1.79 -1.58
N ILE A 400 4.42 2.19 -0.72
CA ILE A 400 3.39 3.18 -1.07
C ILE A 400 4.05 4.53 -1.43
N VAL A 401 5.02 4.98 -0.65
CA VAL A 401 5.77 6.21 -0.96
C VAL A 401 6.61 6.04 -2.21
N SER A 402 7.24 4.88 -2.40
CA SER A 402 8.01 4.56 -3.62
C SER A 402 7.15 4.66 -4.88
N SER A 403 5.89 4.22 -4.80
CA SER A 403 4.95 4.32 -5.91
C SER A 403 4.52 5.77 -6.21
N VAL A 404 4.35 6.60 -5.19
CA VAL A 404 4.07 8.04 -5.39
C VAL A 404 5.27 8.75 -6.03
N VAL A 405 6.49 8.42 -5.61
CA VAL A 405 7.71 8.95 -6.25
C VAL A 405 7.81 8.51 -7.70
N ALA A 406 7.35 7.28 -8.03
CA ALA A 406 7.30 6.85 -9.43
C ALA A 406 6.32 7.70 -10.27
N GLN A 407 5.15 8.04 -9.74
CA GLN A 407 4.23 8.99 -10.39
C GLN A 407 4.87 10.39 -10.58
N MET A 408 5.58 10.89 -9.55
CA MET A 408 6.29 12.17 -9.64
C MET A 408 7.37 12.17 -10.73
N LEU A 409 8.12 11.08 -10.85
CA LEU A 409 9.18 10.93 -11.86
C LEU A 409 8.63 10.70 -13.27
N GLU A 410 7.46 10.06 -13.43
CA GLU A 410 6.75 10.03 -14.70
C GLU A 410 6.30 11.44 -15.11
N ALA A 411 5.75 12.20 -14.15
CA ALA A 411 5.31 13.58 -14.38
C ALA A 411 6.50 14.54 -14.68
N ASN A 412 7.63 14.35 -14.00
CA ASN A 412 8.85 15.14 -14.20
C ASN A 412 10.13 14.30 -14.00
N PRO A 413 10.66 13.70 -15.07
CA PRO A 413 11.84 12.83 -15.01
C PRO A 413 13.16 13.52 -14.59
N ARG A 414 13.17 14.85 -14.51
CA ARG A 414 14.37 15.65 -14.16
C ARG A 414 14.53 15.89 -12.67
N LEU A 415 13.55 15.49 -11.84
CA LEU A 415 13.61 15.68 -10.39
C LEU A 415 14.81 14.95 -9.80
N SER A 416 15.60 15.68 -9.02
CA SER A 416 16.66 15.09 -8.18
C SER A 416 16.05 14.45 -6.90
N PRO A 417 16.78 13.53 -6.24
CA PRO A 417 16.33 12.96 -4.98
C PRO A 417 16.01 14.01 -3.89
N GLN A 418 16.78 15.08 -3.84
CA GLN A 418 16.59 16.18 -2.89
C GLN A 418 15.29 16.97 -3.21
N GLN A 419 15.01 17.20 -4.50
CA GLN A 419 13.76 17.83 -4.93
C GLN A 419 12.55 16.94 -4.62
N ILE A 420 12.65 15.63 -4.87
CA ILE A 420 11.62 14.65 -4.52
C ILE A 420 11.33 14.70 -3.02
N LYS A 421 12.37 14.58 -2.17
CA LYS A 421 12.23 14.67 -0.71
C LYS A 421 11.57 15.99 -0.29
N ARG A 422 11.98 17.11 -0.86
CA ARG A 422 11.40 18.42 -0.59
C ARG A 422 9.93 18.52 -0.97
N ILE A 423 9.54 18.00 -2.13
CA ILE A 423 8.15 17.97 -2.59
C ILE A 423 7.30 17.15 -1.62
N LEU A 424 7.72 15.92 -1.29
CA LEU A 424 7.00 15.05 -0.37
C LEU A 424 6.76 15.73 0.98
N ILE A 425 7.79 16.34 1.55
CA ILE A 425 7.72 17.06 2.82
C ILE A 425 6.78 18.27 2.75
N SER A 426 6.85 19.06 1.67
CA SER A 426 6.07 20.30 1.55
C SER A 426 4.60 20.07 1.22
N THR A 427 4.25 18.89 0.67
CA THR A 427 2.89 18.54 0.28
C THR A 427 2.18 17.63 1.28
N ALA A 428 2.92 17.08 2.25
CA ALA A 428 2.36 16.22 3.29
C ALA A 428 1.32 16.96 4.15
N GLU A 429 0.34 16.20 4.66
CA GLU A 429 -0.74 16.71 5.50
C GLU A 429 -0.49 16.34 6.97
N ARG A 430 -0.26 17.33 7.83
CA ARG A 430 -0.03 17.11 9.26
C ARG A 430 -1.30 16.65 9.97
N LEU A 431 -1.12 15.73 10.91
CA LEU A 431 -2.15 15.33 11.85
C LEU A 431 -2.08 16.26 13.09
N PRO A 432 -3.11 17.09 13.35
CA PRO A 432 -3.00 18.19 14.30
C PRO A 432 -2.80 17.78 15.77
N HIS A 433 -3.12 16.54 16.12
CA HIS A 433 -3.09 16.06 17.52
C HIS A 433 -1.91 15.14 17.83
N TYR A 434 -0.95 15.02 16.90
CA TYR A 434 0.21 14.14 17.07
C TYR A 434 1.52 14.91 16.99
N GLU A 435 2.50 14.47 17.77
CA GLU A 435 3.83 15.05 17.81
C GLU A 435 4.54 14.95 16.46
N VAL A 436 5.34 15.98 16.15
CA VAL A 436 6.13 16.02 14.90
C VAL A 436 7.10 14.83 14.84
N ASP A 437 7.67 14.44 15.97
CA ASP A 437 8.62 13.33 16.05
C ASP A 437 8.04 12.02 15.55
N ARG A 438 6.73 11.79 15.76
CA ARG A 438 6.06 10.56 15.34
C ARG A 438 5.61 10.57 13.89
N GLN A 439 5.23 11.72 13.34
CA GLN A 439 4.64 11.84 12.01
C GLN A 439 5.56 12.51 10.99
N GLY A 440 6.68 13.10 11.42
CA GLY A 440 7.49 13.95 10.56
C GLY A 440 6.67 15.12 10.03
N TRP A 441 6.63 15.28 8.72
CA TRP A 441 5.85 16.34 8.06
C TRP A 441 4.39 15.97 7.82
N GLY A 442 4.01 14.72 8.09
CA GLY A 442 2.61 14.25 8.05
C GLY A 442 2.35 13.19 7.00
N VAL A 443 1.07 13.02 6.69
CA VAL A 443 0.58 12.00 5.75
C VAL A 443 0.90 12.40 4.32
N ILE A 444 1.44 11.44 3.55
CA ILE A 444 1.65 11.63 2.10
C ILE A 444 0.35 12.01 1.39
N ASP A 445 0.42 13.00 0.48
CA ASP A 445 -0.68 13.37 -0.43
C ASP A 445 -0.20 13.17 -1.88
N PRO A 446 -0.54 12.02 -2.50
CA PRO A 446 -0.08 11.69 -3.86
C PRO A 446 -0.45 12.75 -4.89
N ARG A 447 -1.69 13.28 -4.81
CA ARG A 447 -2.17 14.29 -5.76
C ARG A 447 -1.34 15.57 -5.69
N ARG A 448 -1.17 16.12 -4.49
CA ARG A 448 -0.39 17.34 -4.31
C ARG A 448 1.09 17.14 -4.65
N ALA A 449 1.64 15.95 -4.38
CA ALA A 449 3.01 15.62 -4.73
C ALA A 449 3.22 15.63 -6.26
N VAL A 450 2.31 15.02 -7.02
CA VAL A 450 2.37 15.01 -8.49
C VAL A 450 2.13 16.41 -9.07
N GLU A 451 1.13 17.14 -8.56
CA GLU A 451 0.86 18.53 -8.99
C GLU A 451 2.10 19.43 -8.77
N MET A 452 2.75 19.30 -7.62
CA MET A 452 3.99 20.05 -7.33
C MET A 452 5.15 19.61 -8.23
N ALA A 453 5.28 18.30 -8.52
CA ALA A 453 6.31 17.76 -9.43
C ALA A 453 6.20 18.36 -10.84
N LEU A 454 4.99 18.54 -11.36
CA LEU A 454 4.73 19.17 -12.65
C LEU A 454 5.16 20.65 -12.68
N LEU A 455 5.06 21.35 -11.56
CA LEU A 455 5.41 22.77 -11.44
C LEU A 455 6.90 23.01 -11.15
N PHE A 456 7.64 21.96 -10.80
CA PHE A 456 9.06 22.06 -10.45
C PHE A 456 9.91 22.13 -11.72
N ASN A 457 10.57 23.29 -11.91
CA ASN A 457 11.45 23.55 -13.07
C ASN A 457 12.89 23.15 -12.83
#